data_798f4d93f08eba1acdd3285e2405bdf4
#
_entry.id   798f4d93f08eba1acdd3285e2405bdf4
#
_cell.length_a   1.000
_cell.length_b   1.000
_cell.length_c   1.000
_cell.angle_alpha   90.00
_cell.angle_beta   90.00
_cell.angle_gamma   90.00
#
_symmetry.space_group_name_H-M   'P 1'
#
loop_
_entity.id
_entity.type
_entity.pdbx_description
1 polymer ?
#
loop_
_entity_poly.entity_id
_entity_poly.type
_entity_poly.pdbx_seq_one_letter_code
_entity_poly.pdbx_strand_id
1 'polypeptide(L)'
;MTVPLLAPLLAPPLFPRRAALRRIAALALLPGAVHAAPGGLPSATHDASSPEWDRLRERMFPGRQFIQGQGTVQLTVPLRAAYGASVPVKVVSKVPQGADLYVRKIHLVVDKNPSPLAVTLDLTTAVGQADFETRLRVDEYSHVRVISELSNGELHTDSRYVKTSGGCSAPPNRSAPHLVGKTVLKVASDWRPGALTAAEVTVVHPNDTGFELNQVTVMYIPPHFVRSIAVRFAQQTIFEADLDFSVSENPTLRFNFVPQGPGELRAEVVDSKDTRFFGTLLIS
;
A
#
# COMPACT_ATOMS: atom_id res chain seq x y z
N MET A 1 77.33 -2.90 -3.54
CA MET A 1 77.81 -2.53 -4.88
C MET A 1 76.62 -1.99 -5.65
N THR A 2 76.49 -0.88 -5.96
CA THR A 2 76.97 0.43 -6.38
C THR A 2 75.75 1.25 -6.77
N VAL A 3 75.54 2.32 -6.06
CA VAL A 3 74.85 3.51 -6.57
C VAL A 3 75.88 4.22 -7.49
N PRO A 4 75.58 5.00 -8.49
CA PRO A 4 74.97 6.35 -8.41
C PRO A 4 74.17 6.76 -9.67
N LEU A 5 73.68 7.92 -10.01
CA LEU A 5 73.86 9.35 -9.69
C LEU A 5 72.73 10.20 -10.30
N LEU A 6 72.25 11.10 -9.62
CA LEU A 6 71.90 12.52 -9.78
C LEU A 6 71.98 13.19 -11.19
N ALA A 7 70.86 13.89 -11.52
CA ALA A 7 70.65 15.32 -11.87
C ALA A 7 71.04 15.83 -13.28
N PRO A 8 70.61 16.98 -13.76
CA PRO A 8 69.98 18.13 -13.06
C PRO A 8 68.81 18.83 -13.81
N LEU A 9 68.19 19.75 -13.08
CA LEU A 9 67.32 20.88 -13.46
C LEU A 9 67.74 21.66 -14.71
N LEU A 10 66.75 22.12 -15.47
CA LEU A 10 66.85 23.32 -16.28
C LEU A 10 65.55 24.15 -16.24
N ALA A 11 65.74 25.40 -15.87
CA ALA A 11 64.72 26.39 -15.65
C ALA A 11 64.26 27.09 -16.98
N PRO A 12 63.17 27.89 -16.96
CA PRO A 12 62.52 28.41 -18.15
C PRO A 12 63.07 29.76 -18.63
N PRO A 13 62.79 30.15 -19.84
CA PRO A 13 63.02 31.54 -20.27
C PRO A 13 61.76 32.40 -20.20
N LEU A 14 61.88 33.52 -19.55
CA LEU A 14 61.02 34.70 -19.63
C LEU A 14 61.16 35.39 -21.01
N PHE A 15 60.03 35.77 -21.62
CA PHE A 15 60.01 36.86 -22.62
C PHE A 15 58.67 37.63 -22.67
N PRO A 16 58.61 38.81 -23.25
CA PRO A 16 58.02 39.99 -22.59
C PRO A 16 56.69 40.45 -23.16
N ARG A 17 56.11 41.36 -22.37
CA ARG A 17 54.91 42.14 -22.68
C ARG A 17 54.97 42.92 -23.96
N ARG A 18 53.95 42.85 -24.82
CA ARG A 18 53.46 43.95 -25.62
C ARG A 18 51.95 44.02 -25.61
N ALA A 19 51.45 45.16 -25.19
CA ALA A 19 50.06 45.53 -25.13
C ALA A 19 49.45 45.69 -26.53
N ALA A 20 48.24 45.14 -26.70
CA ALA A 20 47.33 45.62 -27.75
C ALA A 20 45.92 45.62 -27.18
N LEU A 21 45.43 46.79 -26.85
CA LEU A 21 44.03 47.06 -26.54
C LEU A 21 43.19 46.80 -27.79
N ARG A 22 42.32 45.76 -27.70
CA ARG A 22 41.10 45.67 -28.51
C ARG A 22 39.91 45.57 -27.59
N ARG A 23 39.11 46.65 -27.61
CA ARG A 23 37.79 46.65 -26.95
C ARG A 23 36.90 45.63 -27.64
N ILE A 24 36.63 44.53 -26.99
CA ILE A 24 35.55 43.57 -27.34
C ILE A 24 34.47 43.80 -26.31
N ALA A 25 33.33 44.26 -26.79
CA ALA A 25 32.11 44.37 -25.97
C ALA A 25 31.74 42.97 -25.44
N ALA A 26 31.91 42.77 -24.16
CA ALA A 26 31.42 41.56 -23.49
C ALA A 26 29.91 41.66 -23.38
N LEU A 27 29.23 40.93 -24.25
CA LEU A 27 27.81 40.60 -24.06
C LEU A 27 27.74 39.69 -22.85
N ALA A 28 27.29 40.23 -21.70
CA ALA A 28 27.08 39.49 -20.49
C ALA A 28 25.88 38.53 -20.71
N LEU A 29 26.17 37.30 -21.09
CA LEU A 29 25.25 36.18 -20.90
C LEU A 29 25.13 35.93 -19.39
N LEU A 30 24.08 36.46 -18.78
CA LEU A 30 23.64 36.03 -17.46
C LEU A 30 23.33 34.53 -17.54
N PRO A 31 23.99 33.69 -16.75
CA PRO A 31 23.54 32.33 -16.60
C PRO A 31 22.15 32.38 -15.92
N GLY A 32 21.10 32.12 -16.69
CA GLY A 32 19.78 31.86 -16.11
C GLY A 32 19.96 30.78 -15.08
N ALA A 33 19.78 31.13 -13.80
CA ALA A 33 19.69 30.14 -12.74
C ALA A 33 18.51 29.27 -13.08
N VAL A 34 18.77 28.12 -13.69
CA VAL A 34 17.83 27.02 -13.72
C VAL A 34 17.64 26.62 -12.27
N HIS A 35 16.61 27.15 -11.63
CA HIS A 35 16.12 26.61 -10.39
C HIS A 35 15.61 25.22 -10.74
N ALA A 36 16.44 24.19 -10.50
CA ALA A 36 15.96 22.85 -10.38
C ALA A 36 14.91 22.89 -9.26
N ALA A 37 13.65 22.84 -9.62
CA ALA A 37 12.60 22.61 -8.65
C ALA A 37 13.03 21.38 -7.85
N PRO A 38 12.95 21.42 -6.50
CA PRO A 38 13.23 20.26 -5.69
C PRO A 38 12.38 19.14 -6.29
N GLY A 39 13.04 18.04 -6.70
CA GLY A 39 12.42 16.97 -7.47
C GLY A 39 11.12 16.54 -6.79
N GLY A 40 10.01 17.05 -7.29
CA GLY A 40 8.70 16.63 -6.88
C GLY A 40 8.69 15.11 -7.05
N LEU A 41 8.29 14.40 -6.03
CA LEU A 41 7.95 12.98 -6.15
C LEU A 41 7.15 12.84 -7.45
N PRO A 42 7.48 11.85 -8.32
CA PRO A 42 6.77 11.70 -9.57
C PRO A 42 5.29 11.80 -9.28
N SER A 43 4.63 12.78 -9.88
CA SER A 43 3.19 13.00 -9.75
C SER A 43 2.55 11.64 -9.87
N ALA A 44 1.85 11.22 -8.83
CA ALA A 44 1.10 10.00 -8.88
C ALA A 44 0.25 10.09 -10.14
N THR A 45 0.44 9.16 -11.05
CA THR A 45 -0.37 9.08 -12.26
C THR A 45 -1.77 8.70 -11.83
N HIS A 46 -2.58 9.72 -11.50
CA HIS A 46 -4.00 9.54 -11.36
C HIS A 46 -4.48 9.05 -12.72
N ASP A 47 -5.14 7.89 -12.75
CA ASP A 47 -5.74 7.34 -13.98
C ASP A 47 -4.77 6.86 -15.06
N ALA A 48 -3.77 6.10 -14.70
CA ALA A 48 -3.11 5.29 -15.70
C ALA A 48 -3.99 4.08 -16.02
N SER A 49 -4.61 4.08 -17.18
CA SER A 49 -5.23 2.87 -17.74
C SER A 49 -4.14 1.83 -17.99
N SER A 50 -4.45 0.57 -17.74
CA SER A 50 -3.64 -0.57 -18.14
C SER A 50 -4.55 -1.62 -18.78
N PRO A 51 -4.06 -2.45 -19.72
CA PRO A 51 -4.87 -3.50 -20.32
C PRO A 51 -5.46 -4.46 -19.29
N GLU A 52 -4.75 -4.68 -18.17
CA GLU A 52 -5.21 -5.50 -17.06
C GLU A 52 -6.37 -4.83 -16.33
N TRP A 53 -6.23 -3.53 -16.03
CA TRP A 53 -7.27 -2.75 -15.37
C TRP A 53 -8.53 -2.63 -16.23
N ASP A 54 -8.39 -2.36 -17.51
CA ASP A 54 -9.53 -2.19 -18.41
C ASP A 54 -10.40 -3.44 -18.46
N ARG A 55 -9.77 -4.63 -18.55
CA ARG A 55 -10.47 -5.91 -18.48
C ARG A 55 -11.12 -6.17 -17.13
N LEU A 56 -10.42 -5.84 -16.04
CA LEU A 56 -10.94 -6.04 -14.70
C LEU A 56 -12.11 -5.10 -14.40
N ARG A 57 -11.97 -3.84 -14.79
CA ARG A 57 -13.00 -2.80 -14.64
C ARG A 57 -14.31 -3.21 -15.35
N GLU A 58 -14.21 -3.64 -16.59
CA GLU A 58 -15.39 -4.06 -17.35
C GLU A 58 -16.08 -5.27 -16.72
N ARG A 59 -15.32 -6.20 -16.17
CA ARG A 59 -15.86 -7.39 -15.49
C ARG A 59 -16.49 -7.06 -14.13
N MET A 60 -15.85 -6.21 -13.32
CA MET A 60 -16.31 -5.89 -11.97
C MET A 60 -17.40 -4.82 -11.94
N PHE A 61 -17.33 -3.86 -12.86
CA PHE A 61 -18.16 -2.67 -12.87
C PHE A 61 -18.68 -2.35 -14.28
N PRO A 62 -19.39 -3.27 -14.94
CA PRO A 62 -19.81 -3.10 -16.33
C PRO A 62 -20.66 -1.83 -16.51
N GLY A 63 -20.24 -0.96 -17.42
CA GLY A 63 -20.93 0.28 -17.74
C GLY A 63 -20.90 1.35 -16.64
N ARG A 64 -20.21 1.13 -15.51
CA ARG A 64 -20.16 2.10 -14.41
C ARG A 64 -19.14 3.20 -14.69
N GLN A 65 -19.50 4.44 -14.34
CA GLN A 65 -18.60 5.58 -14.40
C GLN A 65 -17.76 5.69 -13.12
N PHE A 66 -16.49 6.07 -13.28
CA PHE A 66 -15.58 6.32 -12.18
C PHE A 66 -15.32 7.82 -12.02
N ILE A 67 -15.52 8.33 -10.83
CA ILE A 67 -15.12 9.68 -10.45
C ILE A 67 -13.71 9.62 -9.94
N GLN A 68 -12.82 10.33 -10.61
CA GLN A 68 -11.42 10.34 -10.26
C GLN A 68 -11.07 11.52 -9.39
N GLY A 69 -10.08 11.32 -8.54
CA GLY A 69 -9.45 12.39 -7.79
C GLY A 69 -9.41 12.16 -6.29
N GLN A 70 -8.45 12.83 -5.68
CA GLN A 70 -8.16 12.78 -4.25
C GLN A 70 -9.20 13.53 -3.40
N GLY A 71 -10.27 14.04 -4.01
CA GLY A 71 -11.33 14.76 -3.30
C GLY A 71 -12.16 13.88 -2.36
N THR A 72 -12.31 12.61 -2.70
CA THR A 72 -13.18 11.65 -2.00
C THR A 72 -12.39 10.52 -1.34
N VAL A 73 -11.47 9.91 -2.08
CA VAL A 73 -10.62 8.83 -1.59
C VAL A 73 -9.17 9.10 -1.97
N GLN A 74 -8.24 8.79 -1.07
CA GLN A 74 -6.81 8.92 -1.30
C GLN A 74 -6.12 7.61 -0.97
N LEU A 75 -5.28 7.16 -1.91
CA LEU A 75 -4.43 5.99 -1.76
C LEU A 75 -2.99 6.42 -1.49
N THR A 76 -2.37 5.84 -0.47
CA THR A 76 -0.95 6.00 -0.18
C THR A 76 -0.27 4.64 -0.25
N VAL A 77 0.72 4.52 -1.13
CA VAL A 77 1.62 3.37 -1.25
C VAL A 77 3.02 3.90 -1.62
N PRO A 78 4.10 3.21 -1.26
CA PRO A 78 5.44 3.62 -1.66
C PRO A 78 5.63 3.46 -3.18
N LEU A 79 6.27 4.44 -3.83
CA LEU A 79 6.66 4.32 -5.25
C LEU A 79 7.60 3.13 -5.50
N ARG A 80 8.44 2.80 -4.52
CA ARG A 80 9.35 1.65 -4.51
C ARG A 80 9.19 0.91 -3.21
N ALA A 81 8.97 -0.39 -3.30
CA ALA A 81 8.98 -1.26 -2.13
C ALA A 81 10.20 -2.20 -2.22
N ALA A 82 10.94 -2.31 -1.13
CA ALA A 82 12.09 -3.19 -1.05
C ALA A 82 11.70 -4.68 -1.07
N TYR A 83 10.48 -4.97 -0.63
CA TYR A 83 9.95 -6.33 -0.52
C TYR A 83 8.53 -6.41 -1.06
N GLY A 84 8.35 -7.07 -2.21
CA GLY A 84 7.06 -7.16 -2.91
C GLY A 84 5.99 -7.95 -2.16
N ALA A 85 6.38 -8.83 -1.23
CA ALA A 85 5.42 -9.60 -0.44
C ALA A 85 4.78 -8.82 0.71
N SER A 86 5.22 -7.59 0.99
CA SER A 86 4.69 -6.79 2.11
C SER A 86 4.74 -5.30 1.80
N VAL A 87 3.93 -4.87 0.84
CA VAL A 87 3.81 -3.46 0.43
C VAL A 87 2.74 -2.78 1.28
N PRO A 88 3.08 -1.75 2.07
CA PRO A 88 2.10 -1.04 2.88
C PRO A 88 1.14 -0.25 2.00
N VAL A 89 -0.14 -0.33 2.32
CA VAL A 89 -1.24 0.36 1.64
C VAL A 89 -2.08 1.07 2.67
N LYS A 90 -2.31 2.37 2.46
CA LYS A 90 -3.20 3.19 3.27
C LYS A 90 -4.25 3.83 2.39
N VAL A 91 -5.50 3.68 2.80
CA VAL A 91 -6.68 4.34 2.22
C VAL A 91 -7.17 5.36 3.21
N VAL A 92 -7.42 6.57 2.75
CA VAL A 92 -8.06 7.64 3.52
C VAL A 92 -9.29 8.11 2.76
N SER A 93 -10.46 8.04 3.41
CA SER A 93 -11.69 8.59 2.87
C SER A 93 -11.94 9.98 3.43
N LYS A 94 -12.37 10.90 2.56
CA LYS A 94 -12.80 12.24 2.93
C LYS A 94 -14.32 12.36 3.02
N VAL A 95 -15.03 11.27 2.74
CA VAL A 95 -16.49 11.21 2.87
C VAL A 95 -16.83 10.88 4.32
N PRO A 96 -17.66 11.68 5.00
CA PRO A 96 -18.17 11.33 6.31
C PRO A 96 -18.99 10.03 6.27
N GLN A 97 -18.90 9.22 7.31
CA GLN A 97 -19.71 8.01 7.46
C GLN A 97 -21.06 8.37 8.13
N GLY A 98 -21.88 9.17 7.42
CA GLY A 98 -23.18 9.62 7.89
C GLY A 98 -24.35 8.76 7.37
N ALA A 99 -25.56 9.01 7.90
CA ALA A 99 -26.75 8.28 7.49
C ALA A 99 -27.14 8.56 6.02
N ASP A 100 -26.93 9.79 5.55
CA ASP A 100 -27.33 10.23 4.20
C ASP A 100 -26.33 9.76 3.13
N LEU A 101 -25.04 9.81 3.45
CA LEU A 101 -23.97 9.43 2.54
C LEU A 101 -22.82 8.81 3.34
N TYR A 102 -22.34 7.66 2.88
CA TYR A 102 -21.16 6.98 3.45
C TYR A 102 -20.47 6.10 2.41
N VAL A 103 -19.23 5.74 2.68
CA VAL A 103 -18.50 4.73 1.92
C VAL A 103 -19.05 3.36 2.31
N ARG A 104 -19.72 2.69 1.38
CA ARG A 104 -20.33 1.37 1.57
C ARG A 104 -19.32 0.25 1.32
N LYS A 105 -18.49 0.41 0.28
CA LYS A 105 -17.47 -0.59 -0.09
C LYS A 105 -16.15 0.08 -0.43
N ILE A 106 -15.07 -0.64 -0.12
CA ILE A 106 -13.73 -0.33 -0.63
C ILE A 106 -13.18 -1.59 -1.29
N HIS A 107 -12.69 -1.44 -2.52
CA HIS A 107 -11.95 -2.49 -3.21
C HIS A 107 -10.49 -2.08 -3.37
N LEU A 108 -9.57 -2.97 -3.02
CA LEU A 108 -8.14 -2.82 -3.29
C LEU A 108 -7.72 -3.77 -4.40
N VAL A 109 -7.10 -3.23 -5.42
CA VAL A 109 -6.73 -3.94 -6.64
C VAL A 109 -5.25 -3.73 -6.92
N VAL A 110 -4.56 -4.80 -7.32
CA VAL A 110 -3.20 -4.76 -7.85
C VAL A 110 -3.26 -5.29 -9.28
N ASP A 111 -3.15 -4.40 -10.27
CA ASP A 111 -3.51 -4.70 -11.67
C ASP A 111 -2.90 -5.98 -12.22
N LYS A 112 -1.62 -6.23 -11.94
CA LYS A 112 -0.84 -7.33 -12.51
C LYS A 112 -0.67 -8.54 -11.61
N ASN A 113 -1.29 -8.55 -10.43
CA ASN A 113 -1.26 -9.75 -9.61
C ASN A 113 -2.05 -10.88 -10.28
N PRO A 114 -1.68 -12.16 -10.06
CA PRO A 114 -2.45 -13.31 -10.53
C PRO A 114 -3.91 -13.28 -10.06
N SER A 115 -4.16 -12.79 -8.83
CA SER A 115 -5.47 -12.39 -8.35
C SER A 115 -5.47 -10.88 -8.09
N PRO A 116 -5.97 -10.06 -9.03
CA PRO A 116 -5.89 -8.60 -8.93
C PRO A 116 -6.73 -8.00 -7.80
N LEU A 117 -7.94 -8.52 -7.54
CA LEU A 117 -8.80 -8.05 -6.45
C LEU A 117 -8.29 -8.64 -5.13
N ALA A 118 -7.53 -7.84 -4.39
CA ALA A 118 -6.89 -8.28 -3.16
C ALA A 118 -7.81 -8.23 -1.94
N VAL A 119 -8.65 -7.20 -1.86
CA VAL A 119 -9.52 -6.93 -0.70
C VAL A 119 -10.82 -6.31 -1.17
N THR A 120 -11.94 -6.75 -0.64
CA THR A 120 -13.21 -6.03 -0.61
C THR A 120 -13.61 -5.81 0.84
N LEU A 121 -13.88 -4.56 1.22
CA LEU A 121 -14.42 -4.20 2.53
C LEU A 121 -15.87 -3.75 2.34
N ASP A 122 -16.79 -4.39 3.04
CA ASP A 122 -18.18 -3.96 3.22
C ASP A 122 -18.30 -3.21 4.53
N LEU A 123 -18.60 -1.91 4.48
CA LEU A 123 -18.54 -1.01 5.61
C LEU A 123 -19.94 -0.63 6.09
N THR A 124 -20.05 -0.41 7.40
CA THR A 124 -21.22 0.25 7.99
C THR A 124 -20.85 1.65 8.45
N THR A 125 -21.84 2.43 8.85
CA THR A 125 -21.58 3.76 9.44
C THR A 125 -20.83 3.68 10.78
N ALA A 126 -20.80 2.52 11.42
CA ALA A 126 -20.07 2.29 12.67
C ALA A 126 -18.55 2.45 12.56
N VAL A 127 -17.97 2.38 11.35
CA VAL A 127 -16.56 2.73 11.15
C VAL A 127 -16.27 4.20 11.49
N GLY A 128 -17.27 5.09 11.44
CA GLY A 128 -17.11 6.52 11.70
C GLY A 128 -16.27 7.26 10.66
N GLN A 129 -15.19 6.65 10.18
CA GLN A 129 -14.37 7.13 9.06
C GLN A 129 -13.78 5.93 8.32
N ALA A 130 -13.96 5.90 7.00
CA ALA A 130 -13.53 4.79 6.14
C ALA A 130 -12.04 4.87 5.78
N ASP A 131 -11.18 4.91 6.80
CA ASP A 131 -9.73 4.86 6.68
C ASP A 131 -9.26 3.45 7.02
N PHE A 132 -8.44 2.89 6.13
CA PHE A 132 -7.90 1.54 6.30
C PHE A 132 -6.43 1.46 5.94
N GLU A 133 -5.69 0.64 6.71
CA GLU A 133 -4.32 0.29 6.38
C GLU A 133 -4.17 -1.24 6.36
N THR A 134 -3.44 -1.71 5.37
CA THR A 134 -3.10 -3.14 5.24
C THR A 134 -1.76 -3.29 4.51
N ARG A 135 -1.37 -4.53 4.23
CA ARG A 135 -0.22 -4.85 3.39
C ARG A 135 -0.63 -5.79 2.28
N LEU A 136 -0.20 -5.50 1.06
CA LEU A 136 -0.47 -6.31 -0.11
C LEU A 136 0.81 -6.92 -0.68
N ARG A 137 0.67 -8.05 -1.34
CA ARG A 137 1.68 -8.59 -2.24
C ARG A 137 1.57 -7.87 -3.56
N VAL A 138 2.70 -7.52 -4.15
CA VAL A 138 2.80 -6.95 -5.49
C VAL A 138 3.80 -7.79 -6.27
N ASP A 139 3.35 -8.46 -7.32
CA ASP A 139 4.15 -9.46 -8.03
C ASP A 139 5.00 -8.85 -9.14
N GLU A 140 4.48 -7.87 -9.85
CA GLU A 140 5.16 -7.11 -10.88
C GLU A 140 5.04 -5.61 -10.64
N TYR A 141 5.87 -4.81 -11.31
CA TYR A 141 5.69 -3.36 -11.40
C TYR A 141 4.28 -3.05 -11.87
N SER A 142 3.45 -2.51 -10.99
CA SER A 142 2.01 -2.46 -11.18
C SER A 142 1.38 -1.22 -10.57
N HIS A 143 0.17 -0.88 -11.02
CA HIS A 143 -0.68 0.02 -10.26
C HIS A 143 -1.37 -0.75 -9.13
N VAL A 144 -1.40 -0.10 -7.97
CA VAL A 144 -2.30 -0.41 -6.87
C VAL A 144 -3.43 0.61 -6.94
N ARG A 145 -4.67 0.14 -6.85
CA ARG A 145 -5.88 0.97 -6.96
C ARG A 145 -6.76 0.80 -5.75
N VAL A 146 -7.42 1.88 -5.40
CA VAL A 146 -8.57 1.87 -4.50
C VAL A 146 -9.81 2.29 -5.26
N ILE A 147 -10.90 1.57 -5.09
CA ILE A 147 -12.23 1.95 -5.56
C ILE A 147 -13.13 2.03 -4.35
N SER A 148 -13.69 3.20 -4.09
CA SER A 148 -14.68 3.43 -3.03
C SER A 148 -16.05 3.54 -3.66
N GLU A 149 -16.96 2.66 -3.26
CA GLU A 149 -18.37 2.73 -3.64
C GLU A 149 -19.15 3.41 -2.51
N LEU A 150 -19.80 4.50 -2.85
CA LEU A 150 -20.64 5.24 -1.91
C LEU A 150 -22.05 4.64 -1.82
N SER A 151 -22.79 4.98 -0.76
CA SER A 151 -24.15 4.51 -0.55
C SER A 151 -25.14 5.00 -1.62
N ASN A 152 -24.85 6.11 -2.30
CA ASN A 152 -25.60 6.61 -3.46
C ASN A 152 -25.25 5.88 -4.78
N GLY A 153 -24.30 4.95 -4.75
CA GLY A 153 -23.85 4.18 -5.90
C GLY A 153 -22.70 4.80 -6.68
N GLU A 154 -22.20 5.97 -6.38
CA GLU A 154 -21.02 6.54 -7.04
C GLU A 154 -19.78 5.71 -6.78
N LEU A 155 -18.91 5.58 -7.79
CA LEU A 155 -17.59 4.95 -7.70
C LEU A 155 -16.50 6.01 -7.76
N HIS A 156 -15.74 6.12 -6.69
CA HIS A 156 -14.58 7.01 -6.61
C HIS A 156 -13.29 6.20 -6.58
N THR A 157 -12.27 6.65 -7.31
CA THR A 157 -11.01 5.89 -7.44
C THR A 157 -9.79 6.77 -7.30
N ASP A 158 -8.73 6.16 -6.78
CA ASP A 158 -7.36 6.68 -6.82
C ASP A 158 -6.39 5.53 -7.10
N SER A 159 -5.26 5.81 -7.73
CA SER A 159 -4.26 4.81 -8.07
C SER A 159 -2.83 5.30 -7.90
N ARG A 160 -1.92 4.38 -7.63
CA ARG A 160 -0.49 4.65 -7.49
C ARG A 160 0.32 3.54 -8.14
N TYR A 161 1.37 3.93 -8.82
CA TYR A 161 2.30 2.98 -9.41
C TYR A 161 3.34 2.54 -8.38
N VAL A 162 3.56 1.24 -8.27
CA VAL A 162 4.53 0.62 -7.35
C VAL A 162 5.57 -0.14 -8.14
N LYS A 163 6.84 0.11 -7.83
CA LYS A 163 8.01 -0.56 -8.42
C LYS A 163 8.55 -1.59 -7.45
N THR A 164 8.13 -2.83 -7.63
CA THR A 164 8.61 -4.00 -6.89
C THR A 164 8.22 -5.27 -7.65
N SER A 165 8.76 -6.41 -7.29
CA SER A 165 8.47 -7.68 -7.96
C SER A 165 8.59 -8.88 -7.03
N GLY A 166 8.07 -10.04 -7.48
CA GLY A 166 8.21 -11.32 -6.81
C GLY A 166 7.39 -11.45 -5.52
N GLY A 167 6.36 -10.63 -5.35
CA GLY A 167 5.58 -10.64 -4.11
C GLY A 167 4.75 -11.90 -3.89
N CYS A 168 4.24 -12.50 -4.96
CA CYS A 168 3.40 -13.68 -4.86
C CYS A 168 4.19 -15.00 -4.72
N SER A 169 5.45 -15.04 -5.15
CA SER A 169 6.33 -16.21 -5.02
C SER A 169 7.21 -16.19 -3.76
N ALA A 170 7.24 -15.08 -3.03
CA ALA A 170 8.05 -14.93 -1.84
C ALA A 170 7.52 -15.81 -0.69
N PRO A 171 8.38 -16.62 -0.03
CA PRO A 171 7.96 -17.49 1.05
C PRO A 171 7.55 -16.69 2.29
N PRO A 172 6.46 -17.10 2.98
CA PRO A 172 6.10 -16.53 4.26
C PRO A 172 6.98 -17.07 5.39
N ASN A 173 6.95 -16.40 6.53
CA ASN A 173 7.60 -16.90 7.73
C ASN A 173 6.81 -18.08 8.33
N ARG A 174 7.43 -19.26 8.39
CA ARG A 174 6.84 -20.51 8.93
C ARG A 174 7.42 -20.93 10.26
N SER A 175 8.09 -20.02 11.00
CA SER A 175 8.79 -20.38 12.25
C SER A 175 7.86 -20.78 13.40
N ALA A 176 6.58 -20.41 13.35
CA ALA A 176 5.62 -20.68 14.42
C ALA A 176 4.27 -21.24 13.90
N PRO A 177 4.26 -22.43 13.28
CA PRO A 177 3.04 -22.99 12.67
C PRO A 177 1.91 -23.24 13.66
N HIS A 178 2.23 -23.46 14.95
CA HIS A 178 1.25 -23.65 16.02
C HIS A 178 0.46 -22.37 16.37
N LEU A 179 0.89 -21.21 15.89
CA LEU A 179 0.18 -19.94 16.08
C LEU A 179 -0.80 -19.61 14.95
N VAL A 180 -0.85 -20.41 13.89
CA VAL A 180 -1.77 -20.15 12.76
C VAL A 180 -3.20 -20.06 13.26
N GLY A 181 -3.88 -18.97 12.87
CA GLY A 181 -5.24 -18.63 13.32
C GLY A 181 -5.30 -17.77 14.57
N LYS A 182 -4.18 -17.56 15.29
CA LYS A 182 -4.18 -16.64 16.42
C LYS A 182 -4.59 -15.25 15.94
N THR A 183 -5.75 -14.79 16.40
CA THR A 183 -6.33 -13.51 16.04
C THR A 183 -6.19 -12.55 17.21
N VAL A 184 -5.56 -11.41 16.96
CA VAL A 184 -5.27 -10.37 17.97
C VAL A 184 -5.96 -9.08 17.59
N LEU A 185 -6.68 -8.50 18.53
CA LEU A 185 -7.29 -7.19 18.44
C LEU A 185 -6.54 -6.19 19.31
N LYS A 186 -6.39 -4.97 18.81
CA LYS A 186 -5.87 -3.83 19.57
C LYS A 186 -6.79 -2.63 19.37
N VAL A 187 -6.91 -1.80 20.40
CA VAL A 187 -7.68 -0.56 20.38
C VAL A 187 -6.81 0.53 21.01
N ALA A 188 -6.93 1.75 20.51
CA ALA A 188 -6.27 2.90 21.09
C ALA A 188 -6.66 3.07 22.57
N SER A 189 -5.67 3.33 23.43
CA SER A 189 -5.85 3.42 24.90
C SER A 189 -6.63 4.65 25.35
N ASP A 190 -6.73 5.67 24.51
CA ASP A 190 -7.41 6.93 24.76
C ASP A 190 -8.85 6.97 24.21
N TRP A 191 -9.44 5.80 23.93
CA TRP A 191 -10.79 5.68 23.43
C TRP A 191 -11.83 6.34 24.37
N ARG A 192 -12.91 6.85 23.79
CA ARG A 192 -14.01 7.45 24.53
C ARG A 192 -15.35 7.10 23.85
N PRO A 193 -16.44 6.94 24.62
CA PRO A 193 -17.77 6.75 24.05
C PRO A 193 -18.13 7.84 23.04
N GLY A 194 -18.61 7.45 21.86
CA GLY A 194 -19.00 8.37 20.78
C GLY A 194 -17.84 8.99 20.00
N ALA A 195 -16.59 8.74 20.38
CA ALA A 195 -15.42 9.27 19.68
C ALA A 195 -14.84 8.27 18.66
N LEU A 196 -14.32 8.81 17.56
CA LEU A 196 -13.61 8.01 16.56
C LEU A 196 -12.38 7.36 17.21
N THR A 197 -12.31 6.04 17.15
CA THR A 197 -11.31 5.25 17.85
C THR A 197 -10.57 4.35 16.88
N ALA A 198 -9.25 4.39 16.90
CA ALA A 198 -8.42 3.52 16.06
C ALA A 198 -8.31 2.11 16.65
N ALA A 199 -8.38 1.12 15.77
CA ALA A 199 -8.24 -0.29 16.12
C ALA A 199 -7.44 -1.06 15.07
N GLU A 200 -6.98 -2.25 15.44
CA GLU A 200 -6.22 -3.17 14.58
C GLU A 200 -6.69 -4.60 14.84
N VAL A 201 -6.90 -5.35 13.77
CA VAL A 201 -7.02 -6.80 13.80
C VAL A 201 -5.84 -7.41 13.05
N THR A 202 -5.17 -8.39 13.66
CA THR A 202 -4.09 -9.15 13.04
C THR A 202 -4.37 -10.65 13.20
N VAL A 203 -4.23 -11.39 12.11
CA VAL A 203 -4.37 -12.84 12.09
C VAL A 203 -3.02 -13.46 11.77
N VAL A 204 -2.51 -14.32 12.63
CA VAL A 204 -1.28 -15.07 12.33
C VAL A 204 -1.61 -16.14 11.28
N HIS A 205 -1.14 -15.96 10.07
CA HIS A 205 -1.43 -16.84 8.95
C HIS A 205 -0.36 -16.70 7.86
N PRO A 206 0.13 -17.79 7.24
CA PRO A 206 1.14 -17.71 6.19
C PRO A 206 0.63 -17.00 4.94
N ASN A 207 -0.65 -17.04 4.65
CA ASN A 207 -1.25 -16.55 3.40
C ASN A 207 -0.50 -17.06 2.17
N ASP A 208 -0.43 -18.40 2.07
CA ASP A 208 0.20 -19.08 0.94
C ASP A 208 -0.57 -18.79 -0.34
N THR A 209 0.18 -18.37 -1.34
CA THR A 209 -0.40 -17.91 -2.61
C THR A 209 -0.64 -19.03 -3.63
N GLY A 210 0.05 -20.17 -3.49
CA GLY A 210 0.11 -21.20 -4.53
C GLY A 210 1.25 -21.03 -5.52
N PHE A 211 2.02 -19.94 -5.44
CA PHE A 211 3.15 -19.65 -6.36
C PHE A 211 4.52 -19.85 -5.71
N GLU A 212 4.56 -20.25 -4.45
CA GLU A 212 5.80 -20.61 -3.75
C GLU A 212 6.21 -22.04 -4.09
N LEU A 213 7.46 -22.21 -4.51
CA LEU A 213 8.03 -23.52 -4.77
C LEU A 213 8.68 -24.10 -3.50
N ASN A 214 8.26 -25.26 -3.07
CA ASN A 214 8.93 -26.02 -2.03
C ASN A 214 10.27 -26.54 -2.55
N GLN A 215 11.38 -26.09 -1.94
CA GLN A 215 12.73 -26.41 -2.41
C GLN A 215 13.14 -27.89 -2.22
N VAL A 216 12.43 -28.62 -1.36
CA VAL A 216 12.71 -30.03 -1.09
C VAL A 216 11.93 -30.94 -2.03
N THR A 217 10.63 -30.71 -2.18
CA THR A 217 9.74 -31.55 -3.02
C THR A 217 9.68 -31.10 -4.46
N VAL A 218 10.18 -29.89 -4.79
CA VAL A 218 10.11 -29.25 -6.10
C VAL A 218 8.66 -29.15 -6.62
N MET A 219 7.70 -29.02 -5.70
CA MET A 219 6.29 -28.80 -6.00
C MET A 219 5.83 -27.46 -5.44
N TYR A 220 4.81 -26.87 -6.07
CA TYR A 220 4.19 -25.68 -5.53
C TYR A 220 3.46 -25.98 -4.23
N ILE A 221 3.61 -25.08 -3.25
CA ILE A 221 2.83 -25.14 -2.00
C ILE A 221 1.39 -24.74 -2.32
N PRO A 222 0.39 -25.57 -1.98
CA PRO A 222 -1.00 -25.22 -2.27
C PRO A 222 -1.43 -23.90 -1.61
N PRO A 223 -2.32 -23.11 -2.24
CA PRO A 223 -2.79 -21.88 -1.65
C PRO A 223 -3.54 -22.15 -0.34
N HIS A 224 -3.22 -21.34 0.66
CA HIS A 224 -3.86 -21.37 1.97
C HIS A 224 -3.81 -19.97 2.58
N PHE A 225 -4.92 -19.24 2.58
CA PHE A 225 -4.99 -17.85 2.97
C PHE A 225 -6.27 -17.51 3.72
N VAL A 226 -6.26 -16.40 4.45
CA VAL A 226 -7.46 -15.86 5.10
C VAL A 226 -8.39 -15.33 4.02
N ARG A 227 -9.62 -15.88 3.98
CA ARG A 227 -10.64 -15.52 2.99
C ARG A 227 -11.56 -14.40 3.47
N SER A 228 -11.90 -14.40 4.76
CA SER A 228 -12.76 -13.35 5.29
C SER A 228 -12.43 -12.98 6.74
N ILE A 229 -12.70 -11.72 7.08
CA ILE A 229 -12.63 -11.16 8.43
C ILE A 229 -13.88 -10.34 8.66
N ALA A 230 -14.71 -10.70 9.65
CA ALA A 230 -15.84 -9.89 10.09
C ALA A 230 -15.53 -9.29 11.46
N VAL A 231 -15.65 -7.97 11.58
CA VAL A 231 -15.40 -7.26 12.84
C VAL A 231 -16.69 -6.64 13.36
N ARG A 232 -16.95 -6.91 14.64
CA ARG A 232 -18.17 -6.44 15.35
C ARG A 232 -17.78 -5.82 16.68
N PHE A 233 -18.52 -4.81 17.08
CA PHE A 233 -18.47 -4.27 18.44
C PHE A 233 -19.83 -4.44 19.09
N ALA A 234 -19.88 -5.12 20.22
CA ALA A 234 -21.11 -5.59 20.85
C ALA A 234 -21.99 -6.36 19.83
N GLN A 235 -23.17 -5.84 19.49
CA GLN A 235 -24.08 -6.44 18.49
C GLN A 235 -23.96 -5.78 17.10
N GLN A 236 -23.15 -4.73 16.96
CA GLN A 236 -23.06 -3.96 15.72
C GLN A 236 -21.90 -4.43 14.84
N THR A 237 -22.18 -4.74 13.57
CA THR A 237 -21.14 -4.95 12.59
C THR A 237 -20.43 -3.62 12.27
N ILE A 238 -19.10 -3.63 12.33
CA ILE A 238 -18.27 -2.49 11.93
C ILE A 238 -17.97 -2.63 10.44
N PHE A 239 -17.40 -3.78 10.04
CA PHE A 239 -17.17 -4.12 8.64
C PHE A 239 -17.05 -5.63 8.44
N GLU A 240 -17.19 -6.05 7.20
CA GLU A 240 -16.83 -7.37 6.71
C GLU A 240 -15.80 -7.22 5.59
N ALA A 241 -14.78 -8.07 5.59
CA ALA A 241 -13.71 -8.05 4.60
C ALA A 241 -13.62 -9.39 3.90
N ASP A 242 -13.70 -9.38 2.56
CA ASP A 242 -13.28 -10.49 1.73
C ASP A 242 -11.85 -10.27 1.27
N LEU A 243 -11.00 -11.26 1.48
CA LEU A 243 -9.58 -11.23 1.23
C LEU A 243 -9.17 -12.31 0.23
N ASP A 244 -8.09 -12.04 -0.47
CA ASP A 244 -7.46 -13.01 -1.35
C ASP A 244 -5.99 -13.21 -0.96
N PHE A 245 -5.30 -14.19 -1.55
CA PHE A 245 -3.88 -14.45 -1.32
C PHE A 245 -2.96 -13.27 -1.70
N SER A 246 -3.48 -12.26 -2.41
CA SER A 246 -2.77 -10.99 -2.65
C SER A 246 -2.61 -10.13 -1.40
N VAL A 247 -3.26 -10.47 -0.29
CA VAL A 247 -2.94 -9.92 1.04
C VAL A 247 -1.68 -10.59 1.58
N SER A 248 -0.79 -9.81 2.20
CA SER A 248 0.48 -10.29 2.77
C SER A 248 0.26 -11.34 3.86
N GLU A 249 1.32 -12.08 4.22
CA GLU A 249 1.33 -12.92 5.42
C GLU A 249 0.90 -12.12 6.66
N ASN A 250 0.33 -12.80 7.62
CA ASN A 250 -0.22 -12.20 8.84
C ASN A 250 -1.15 -11.02 8.52
N PRO A 251 -2.28 -11.27 7.82
CA PRO A 251 -3.24 -10.24 7.45
C PRO A 251 -3.53 -9.31 8.62
N THR A 252 -3.31 -8.03 8.38
CA THR A 252 -3.52 -6.97 9.35
C THR A 252 -4.38 -5.90 8.73
N LEU A 253 -5.47 -5.55 9.38
CA LEU A 253 -6.34 -4.43 9.02
C LEU A 253 -6.34 -3.43 10.18
N ARG A 254 -5.87 -2.21 9.92
CA ARG A 254 -6.09 -1.05 10.78
C ARG A 254 -7.30 -0.31 10.29
N PHE A 255 -8.17 0.08 11.20
CA PHE A 255 -9.44 0.71 10.92
C PHE A 255 -9.85 1.63 12.05
N ASN A 256 -10.90 2.40 11.82
CA ASN A 256 -11.54 3.19 12.84
C ASN A 256 -12.93 2.62 13.17
N PHE A 257 -13.45 2.92 14.36
CA PHE A 257 -14.84 2.69 14.74
C PHE A 257 -15.28 3.67 15.82
N VAL A 258 -16.58 3.74 16.09
CA VAL A 258 -17.14 4.65 17.08
C VAL A 258 -17.85 3.84 18.18
N PRO A 259 -17.11 3.43 19.25
CA PRO A 259 -17.70 2.73 20.39
C PRO A 259 -18.68 3.65 21.12
N GLN A 260 -19.89 3.16 21.42
CA GLN A 260 -20.90 3.95 22.15
C GLN A 260 -20.77 3.80 23.68
N GLY A 261 -19.91 2.93 24.15
CA GLY A 261 -19.64 2.64 25.55
C GLY A 261 -18.74 1.42 25.69
N PRO A 262 -18.53 0.90 26.91
CA PRO A 262 -17.84 -0.36 27.12
C PRO A 262 -18.51 -1.53 26.37
N GLY A 263 -17.72 -2.49 25.92
CA GLY A 263 -18.22 -3.61 25.16
C GLY A 263 -17.13 -4.54 24.63
N GLU A 264 -17.52 -5.61 24.00
CA GLU A 264 -16.61 -6.57 23.36
C GLU A 264 -16.41 -6.23 21.89
N LEU A 265 -15.16 -6.01 21.50
CA LEU A 265 -14.73 -6.01 20.10
C LEU A 265 -14.38 -7.45 19.72
N ARG A 266 -14.99 -7.96 18.65
CA ARG A 266 -14.84 -9.34 18.20
C ARG A 266 -14.48 -9.39 16.72
N ALA A 267 -13.52 -10.23 16.37
CA ALA A 267 -13.22 -10.61 14.99
C ALA A 267 -13.52 -12.10 14.78
N GLU A 268 -14.25 -12.41 13.73
CA GLU A 268 -14.42 -13.75 13.19
C GLU A 268 -13.65 -13.85 11.88
N VAL A 269 -12.85 -14.91 11.73
CA VAL A 269 -11.95 -15.11 10.60
C VAL A 269 -12.23 -16.48 10.00
N VAL A 270 -12.26 -16.54 8.66
CA VAL A 270 -12.38 -17.81 7.93
C VAL A 270 -11.25 -17.89 6.90
N ASP A 271 -10.56 -19.02 6.86
CA ASP A 271 -9.52 -19.25 5.85
C ASP A 271 -10.07 -19.98 4.61
N SER A 272 -9.22 -20.16 3.60
CA SER A 272 -9.56 -20.86 2.34
C SER A 272 -9.78 -22.38 2.50
N LYS A 273 -9.56 -22.94 3.70
CA LYS A 273 -9.87 -24.32 4.07
C LYS A 273 -11.10 -24.40 4.97
N ASP A 274 -11.89 -23.31 5.06
CA ASP A 274 -13.09 -23.19 5.90
C ASP A 274 -12.82 -23.31 7.41
N THR A 275 -11.55 -23.18 7.84
CA THR A 275 -11.21 -23.13 9.26
C THR A 275 -11.61 -21.76 9.84
N ARG A 276 -12.23 -21.79 11.02
CA ARG A 276 -12.71 -20.59 11.71
C ARG A 276 -11.81 -20.24 12.89
N PHE A 277 -11.46 -18.97 13.00
CA PHE A 277 -10.69 -18.43 14.12
C PHE A 277 -11.44 -17.23 14.70
N PHE A 278 -11.16 -16.94 15.96
CA PHE A 278 -11.81 -15.84 16.67
C PHE A 278 -10.79 -15.05 17.48
N GLY A 279 -10.99 -13.74 17.55
CA GLY A 279 -10.32 -12.86 18.48
C GLY A 279 -11.32 -11.99 19.18
N THR A 280 -11.12 -11.74 20.49
CA THR A 280 -11.97 -10.86 21.28
C THR A 280 -11.12 -9.93 22.12
N LEU A 281 -11.62 -8.71 22.36
CA LEU A 281 -11.04 -7.70 23.23
C LEU A 281 -12.16 -6.96 23.96
N LEU A 282 -12.15 -7.04 25.29
CA LEU A 282 -13.07 -6.26 26.10
C LEU A 282 -12.53 -4.84 26.25
N ILE A 283 -13.36 -3.86 25.93
CA ILE A 283 -13.10 -2.43 26.08
C ILE A 283 -13.92 -1.95 27.29
N SER A 284 -13.24 -1.43 28.30
CA SER A 284 -13.83 -0.99 29.57
C SER A 284 -13.44 0.42 29.96
#